data_fe24c50b71e88670f9e8cdbe095acf2e
#
_entry.id   fe24c50b71e88670f9e8cdbe095acf2e
#
_cell.length_a   1.000
_cell.length_b   1.000
_cell.length_c   1.000
_cell.angle_alpha   90.00
_cell.angle_beta   90.00
_cell.angle_gamma   90.00
#
_symmetry.space_group_name_H-M   'P 1'
#
loop_
_entity.id
_entity.type
_entity.pdbx_description
1 polymer ?
#
loop_
_entity_poly.entity_id
_entity_poly.type
_entity_poly.pdbx_seq_one_letter_code
_entity_poly.pdbx_strand_id
1 'polypeptide(L)' 'MRYTFKVTEDGKPEIEKEAMSFKKVLKSLVTPNPKWTGFMSYENKKGRIVTHSILNGKRI' A
#
# COMPACT_ATOMS: atom_id res chain seq x y z
N MET A 1 -11.08 -6.85 11.14
CA MET A 1 -11.63 -6.18 9.96
C MET A 1 -10.56 -6.00 8.91
N ARG A 2 -10.84 -6.35 7.66
CA ARG A 2 -9.86 -6.27 6.58
C ARG A 2 -10.20 -5.17 5.62
N TYR A 3 -9.16 -4.56 5.07
CA TYR A 3 -9.27 -3.55 4.02
C TYR A 3 -8.68 -4.09 2.74
N THR A 4 -9.24 -3.70 1.61
CA THR A 4 -8.66 -3.99 0.29
C THR A 4 -7.78 -2.81 -0.12
N PHE A 5 -6.49 -3.07 -0.27
CA PHE A 5 -5.53 -2.06 -0.68
C PHE A 5 -5.24 -2.20 -2.16
N LYS A 6 -5.38 -1.09 -2.88
CA LYS A 6 -4.96 -1.01 -4.28
C LYS A 6 -3.53 -0.51 -4.29
N VAL A 7 -2.62 -1.36 -4.73
CA VAL A 7 -1.18 -1.11 -4.65
C VAL A 7 -0.62 -0.96 -6.05
N THR A 8 0.05 0.16 -6.29
CA THR A 8 0.69 0.43 -7.57
C THR A 8 2.18 0.69 -7.35
N GLU A 9 3.01 -0.23 -7.80
CA GLU A 9 4.45 -0.02 -7.81
C GLU A 9 4.82 0.78 -9.05
N ASP A 10 5.80 1.68 -8.92
CA ASP A 10 6.24 2.52 -10.02
C ASP A 10 6.65 1.67 -11.24
N GLY A 11 6.03 1.95 -12.39
CA GLY A 11 6.28 1.21 -13.63
C GLY A 11 5.58 -0.13 -13.75
N LYS A 12 4.71 -0.51 -12.80
CA LYS A 12 4.02 -1.80 -12.81
C LYS A 12 2.51 -1.64 -12.71
N PRO A 13 1.74 -2.65 -13.16
CA PRO A 13 0.29 -2.62 -13.05
C PRO A 13 -0.18 -2.62 -11.59
N GLU A 14 -1.37 -2.05 -11.37
CA GLU A 14 -2.02 -2.07 -10.06
C GLU A 14 -2.37 -3.50 -9.66
N ILE A 15 -2.15 -3.80 -8.38
CA ILE A 15 -2.57 -5.07 -7.79
C ILE A 15 -3.42 -4.79 -6.55
N GLU A 16 -4.19 -5.77 -6.10
CA GLU A 16 -4.98 -5.66 -4.89
C GLU A 16 -4.43 -6.58 -3.80
N LYS A 17 -4.39 -6.07 -2.57
CA LYS A 17 -4.00 -6.86 -1.40
C LYS A 17 -4.98 -6.60 -0.27
N GLU A 18 -5.34 -7.65 0.46
CA GLU A 18 -6.14 -7.52 1.67
C GLU A 18 -5.25 -7.59 2.90
N ALA A 19 -5.49 -6.71 3.85
CA ALA A 19 -4.78 -6.72 5.12
C ALA A 19 -5.58 -5.98 6.19
N MET A 20 -5.20 -6.20 7.45
CA MET A 20 -5.86 -5.54 8.57
C MET A 20 -5.37 -4.11 8.77
N SER A 21 -4.22 -3.76 8.22
CA SER A 21 -3.68 -2.41 8.35
C SER A 21 -2.73 -2.07 7.22
N PHE A 22 -2.54 -0.78 7.01
CA PHE A 22 -1.57 -0.24 6.07
C PHE A 22 -0.14 -0.74 6.37
N LYS A 23 0.23 -0.76 7.67
CA LYS A 23 1.57 -1.20 8.07
C LYS A 23 1.88 -2.63 7.65
N LYS A 24 0.89 -3.51 7.71
CA LYS A 24 1.06 -4.89 7.29
C LYS A 24 1.29 -5.02 5.79
N VAL A 25 0.56 -4.25 5.00
CA VAL A 25 0.75 -4.22 3.55
C VAL A 25 2.13 -3.69 3.22
N LEU A 26 2.50 -2.55 3.80
CA LEU A 26 3.80 -1.94 3.56
C LEU A 26 4.94 -2.89 3.92
N LYS A 27 4.86 -3.53 5.07
CA LYS A 27 5.87 -4.51 5.49
C LYS A 27 5.99 -5.65 4.48
N SER A 28 4.89 -6.16 3.98
CA SER A 28 4.92 -7.26 3.00
C SER A 28 5.56 -6.85 1.68
N LEU A 29 5.49 -5.57 1.32
CA LEU A 29 6.09 -5.04 0.10
C LEU A 29 7.58 -4.74 0.27
N VAL A 30 7.98 -4.18 1.40
CA VAL A 30 9.37 -3.75 1.61
C VAL A 30 10.28 -4.86 2.11
N THR A 31 9.74 -5.95 2.64
CA THR A 31 10.54 -7.09 3.06
C THR A 31 11.34 -7.70 1.90
N PRO A 32 10.70 -8.01 0.74
CA PRO A 32 11.47 -8.49 -0.42
C PRO A 32 12.17 -7.37 -1.19
N ASN A 33 11.71 -6.13 -1.06
CA ASN A 33 12.28 -5.00 -1.78
C ASN A 33 12.34 -3.76 -0.89
N PRO A 34 13.42 -3.56 -0.11
CA PRO A 34 13.51 -2.41 0.81
C PRO A 34 13.44 -1.04 0.15
N LYS A 35 13.64 -0.97 -1.17
CA LYS A 35 13.56 0.30 -1.92
C LYS A 35 12.24 0.42 -2.69
N TRP A 36 11.22 -0.32 -2.29
CA TRP A 36 9.93 -0.28 -2.96
C TRP A 36 9.41 1.16 -3.06
N THR A 37 9.02 1.57 -4.24
CA THR A 37 8.51 2.90 -4.51
C THR A 37 7.21 2.78 -5.28
N GLY A 38 6.20 3.52 -4.85
CA GLY A 38 4.89 3.51 -5.47
C GLY A 38 3.88 4.17 -4.56
N PHE A 39 2.63 3.78 -4.72
CA PHE A 39 1.58 4.28 -3.84
C PHE A 39 0.52 3.20 -3.62
N MET A 40 -0.24 3.36 -2.56
CA MET A 40 -1.35 2.48 -2.28
C MET A 40 -2.53 3.28 -1.72
N SER A 41 -3.73 2.80 -2.01
CA SER A 41 -4.95 3.44 -1.54
C SER A 41 -5.93 2.41 -1.01
N TYR A 42 -6.78 2.85 -0.09
CA TYR A 42 -7.85 2.01 0.43
C TYR A 42 -9.00 2.89 0.91
N GLU A 43 -10.17 2.29 1.03
CA GLU A 43 -11.34 2.97 1.58
C GLU A 43 -11.41 2.67 3.08
N ASN A 44 -11.42 3.71 3.90
CA ASN A 44 -11.51 3.55 5.34
C ASN A 44 -12.95 3.30 5.80
N LYS A 45 -13.15 3.12 7.12
CA LYS A 45 -14.47 2.83 7.69
C LYS A 45 -15.50 3.93 7.44
N LYS A 46 -15.04 5.14 7.18
CA LYS A 46 -15.92 6.29 6.92
C LYS A 46 -16.26 6.44 5.44
N GLY A 47 -15.83 5.50 4.61
CA GLY A 47 -16.07 5.54 3.16
C GLY A 47 -15.18 6.50 2.41
N ARG A 48 -14.07 6.93 2.99
CA ARG A 48 -13.13 7.85 2.34
C ARG A 48 -11.94 7.08 1.79
N ILE A 49 -11.49 7.51 0.62
CA ILE A 49 -10.28 6.94 0.02
C ILE A 49 -9.05 7.62 0.63
N VAL A 50 -8.17 6.80 1.18
CA VAL A 50 -6.90 7.25 1.76
C VAL A 50 -5.78 6.74 0.86
N THR A 51 -4.89 7.65 0.43
CA THR A 51 -3.75 7.30 -0.42
C THR A 51 -2.46 7.56 0.33
N HIS A 52 -1.54 6.59 0.28
CA HIS A 52 -0.21 6.72 0.86
C HIS A 52 0.83 6.59 -0.24
N SER A 53 1.76 7.54 -0.28
CA SER A 53 2.89 7.49 -1.21
C SER A 53 4.11 6.94 -0.49
N ILE A 54 4.85 6.06 -1.18
CA ILE A 54 6.01 5.38 -0.62
C ILE A 54 7.21 5.68 -1.51
N LEU A 55 8.30 6.08 -0.89
CA LEU A 55 9.57 6.31 -1.59
C LEU A 55 10.68 5.56 -0.88
N ASN A 56 11.35 4.67 -1.60
CA ASN A 56 12.45 3.84 -1.08
C ASN A 56 12.06 3.10 0.21
N GLY A 57 10.85 2.55 0.23
CA GLY A 57 10.35 1.77 1.34
C GLY A 57 9.83 2.59 2.51
N LYS A 58 9.77 3.90 2.40
CA LYS A 58 9.30 4.79 3.47
C LYS A 58 8.10 5.61 3.02
N ARG A 59 7.14 5.76 3.91
CA ARG A 59 5.99 6.62 3.64
C ARG A 59 6.42 8.10 3.64
N ILE A 60 5.96 8.80 2.64
CA ILE A 60 6.20 10.24 2.53
C ILE A 60 4.99 11.02 3.03
#